data_c4b17b0626f44d1b19c7a53541fc1c3c
#
_entry.id   c4b17b0626f44d1b19c7a53541fc1c3c
#
_cell.length_a   1.000
_cell.length_b   1.000
_cell.length_c   1.000
_cell.angle_alpha   90.00
_cell.angle_beta   90.00
_cell.angle_gamma   90.00
#
_symmetry.space_group_name_H-M   'P 1'
#
loop_
_entity.id
_entity.type
_entity.pdbx_description
1 polymer ?
#
loop_
_entity_poly.entity_id
_entity_poly.type
_entity_poly.pdbx_seq_one_letter_code
_entity_poly.pdbx_strand_id
1 'polypeptide(L)'
;TTTDVHPPLYYVIMHVWQSIFDNSVASLRGFSVTCGVLTIALLFLLLQKLFSKRIAVFGSFLAALGPFLIRYSDEARMYALAALLAVAMTYTFIVAVEHKNKKFWWALYGILVTLGLYTQYFLALILPAHFVYIWLKLGGNRTAIKNIFKDKNVWLAAGTCFLLFLPWLPVMISQTSRVSGGFWIPEVTKFTIPATLSMFLTYDDRIVRYFGLLLPPIIVVISFILAKKHPKYQAAIWILTIWLLLPMIIVYTLSQGRPVYLDRYFTYSAPAFYGLIAVFIG
;
A
#
# COMPACT_ATOMS: atom_id res chain seq x y z
N THR A 1 14.90 17.18 -12.49
CA THR A 1 15.83 17.81 -11.55
C THR A 1 16.63 16.74 -10.84
N THR A 2 17.96 16.85 -10.91
CA THR A 2 18.94 15.85 -10.43
C THR A 2 19.03 15.77 -8.89
N THR A 3 18.29 16.59 -8.17
CA THR A 3 18.31 16.69 -6.70
C THR A 3 17.15 16.00 -5.98
N ASP A 4 16.07 15.65 -6.71
CA ASP A 4 14.92 14.98 -6.11
C ASP A 4 15.18 13.47 -5.98
N VAL A 5 14.85 12.92 -4.81
CA VAL A 5 15.01 11.50 -4.48
C VAL A 5 13.74 10.67 -4.75
N HIS A 6 12.68 11.31 -5.24
CA HIS A 6 11.41 10.63 -5.52
C HIS A 6 11.35 10.11 -6.96
N PRO A 7 10.65 8.99 -7.20
CA PRO A 7 10.41 8.47 -8.54
C PRO A 7 9.58 9.43 -9.41
N PRO A 8 9.65 9.33 -10.75
CA PRO A 8 9.21 10.40 -11.67
C PRO A 8 7.72 10.41 -11.99
N LEU A 9 6.97 9.31 -11.77
CA LEU A 9 5.63 9.15 -12.34
C LEU A 9 4.68 10.28 -11.92
N TYR A 10 4.67 10.63 -10.64
CA TYR A 10 3.82 11.70 -10.15
C TYR A 10 4.08 13.01 -10.90
N TYR A 11 5.34 13.37 -11.09
CA TYR A 11 5.72 14.62 -11.77
C TYR A 11 5.35 14.61 -13.26
N VAL A 12 5.50 13.47 -13.93
CA VAL A 12 5.09 13.30 -15.33
C VAL A 12 3.57 13.46 -15.47
N ILE A 13 2.80 12.81 -14.60
CA ILE A 13 1.33 12.94 -14.61
C ILE A 13 0.92 14.39 -14.30
N MET A 14 1.56 15.02 -13.31
CA MET A 14 1.25 16.41 -12.96
C MET A 14 1.57 17.39 -14.08
N HIS A 15 2.64 17.16 -14.84
CA HIS A 15 2.94 17.99 -16.02
C HIS A 15 1.83 17.89 -17.07
N VAL A 16 1.35 16.68 -17.36
CA VAL A 16 0.22 16.48 -18.29
C VAL A 16 -1.08 17.07 -17.71
N TRP A 17 -1.34 16.88 -16.40
CA TRP A 17 -2.52 17.43 -15.74
C TRP A 17 -2.58 18.96 -15.84
N GLN A 18 -1.46 19.63 -15.58
CA GLN A 18 -1.33 21.10 -15.66
C GLN A 18 -1.55 21.63 -17.08
N SER A 19 -1.15 20.88 -18.10
CA SER A 19 -1.37 21.27 -19.51
C SER A 19 -2.85 21.22 -19.92
N ILE A 20 -3.70 20.47 -19.18
CA ILE A 20 -5.13 20.30 -19.48
C ILE A 20 -5.99 21.22 -18.61
N PHE A 21 -5.67 21.36 -17.31
CA PHE A 21 -6.55 21.99 -16.33
C PHE A 21 -6.06 23.36 -15.84
N ASP A 22 -4.83 23.68 -15.82
CA ASP A 22 -4.14 24.86 -15.35
C ASP A 22 -3.16 24.61 -14.17
N ASN A 23 -2.46 25.68 -13.76
CA ASN A 23 -1.46 25.66 -12.67
C ASN A 23 -2.01 26.18 -11.34
N SER A 24 -3.33 26.35 -11.18
CA SER A 24 -3.91 26.81 -9.92
C SER A 24 -3.72 25.78 -8.81
N VAL A 25 -3.66 26.24 -7.57
CA VAL A 25 -3.57 25.37 -6.39
C VAL A 25 -4.77 24.39 -6.36
N ALA A 26 -5.94 24.86 -6.77
CA ALA A 26 -7.15 24.04 -6.84
C ALA A 26 -7.00 22.90 -7.86
N SER A 27 -6.45 23.19 -9.05
CA SER A 27 -6.18 22.18 -10.07
C SER A 27 -5.17 21.14 -9.59
N LEU A 28 -4.04 21.58 -9.01
CA LEU A 28 -3.00 20.67 -8.50
C LEU A 28 -3.52 19.71 -7.41
N ARG A 29 -4.33 20.22 -6.48
CA ARG A 29 -4.99 19.42 -5.44
C ARG A 29 -6.10 18.54 -6.02
N GLY A 30 -6.80 19.02 -7.06
CA GLY A 30 -7.86 18.30 -7.74
C GLY A 30 -7.42 16.91 -8.25
N PHE A 31 -6.18 16.78 -8.73
CA PHE A 31 -5.60 15.48 -9.08
C PHE A 31 -5.51 14.54 -7.87
N SER A 32 -4.97 15.03 -6.74
CA SER A 32 -4.85 14.23 -5.52
C SER A 32 -6.21 13.83 -4.95
N VAL A 33 -7.19 14.75 -4.97
CA VAL A 33 -8.59 14.48 -4.58
C VAL A 33 -9.19 13.39 -5.47
N THR A 34 -8.98 13.47 -6.78
CA THR A 34 -9.45 12.44 -7.74
C THR A 34 -8.85 11.08 -7.40
N CYS A 35 -7.54 11.01 -7.13
CA CYS A 35 -6.90 9.77 -6.68
C CYS A 35 -7.51 9.26 -5.36
N GLY A 36 -7.81 10.15 -4.40
CA GLY A 36 -8.46 9.79 -3.14
C GLY A 36 -9.84 9.17 -3.35
N VAL A 37 -10.70 9.82 -4.15
CA VAL A 37 -12.05 9.30 -4.47
C VAL A 37 -11.96 7.94 -5.17
N LEU A 38 -11.08 7.78 -6.16
CA LEU A 38 -10.87 6.52 -6.84
C LEU A 38 -10.33 5.44 -5.90
N THR A 39 -9.50 5.81 -4.92
CA THR A 39 -9.02 4.89 -3.88
C THR A 39 -10.18 4.31 -3.09
N ILE A 40 -11.15 5.14 -2.66
CA ILE A 40 -12.33 4.68 -1.92
C ILE A 40 -13.19 3.75 -2.78
N ALA A 41 -13.44 4.11 -4.04
CA ALA A 41 -14.21 3.28 -4.96
C ALA A 41 -13.55 1.90 -5.20
N LEU A 42 -12.25 1.87 -5.45
CA LEU A 42 -11.51 0.62 -5.62
C LEU A 42 -11.38 -0.18 -4.32
N LEU A 43 -11.26 0.48 -3.16
CA LEU A 43 -11.27 -0.18 -1.86
C LEU A 43 -12.60 -0.90 -1.62
N PHE A 44 -13.73 -0.27 -1.98
CA PHE A 44 -15.04 -0.93 -1.94
C PHE A 44 -15.04 -2.23 -2.77
N LEU A 45 -14.57 -2.18 -4.01
CA LEU A 45 -14.50 -3.35 -4.89
C LEU A 45 -13.57 -4.44 -4.32
N LEU A 46 -12.42 -4.04 -3.78
CA LEU A 46 -11.46 -4.94 -3.15
C LEU A 46 -12.07 -5.66 -1.93
N LEU A 47 -12.66 -4.91 -1.00
CA LEU A 47 -13.25 -5.47 0.21
C LEU A 47 -14.49 -6.33 -0.09
N GLN A 48 -15.31 -5.93 -1.08
CA GLN A 48 -16.43 -6.74 -1.54
C GLN A 48 -15.97 -8.09 -2.11
N LYS A 49 -14.86 -8.09 -2.83
CA LYS A 49 -14.29 -9.31 -3.40
C LYS A 49 -13.64 -10.20 -2.35
N LEU A 50 -12.95 -9.62 -1.38
CA LEU A 50 -12.28 -10.37 -0.30
C LEU A 50 -13.24 -10.92 0.76
N PHE A 51 -14.32 -10.20 1.07
CA PHE A 51 -15.23 -10.50 2.18
C PHE A 51 -16.71 -10.46 1.76
N SER A 52 -17.36 -9.31 1.95
CA SER A 52 -18.77 -9.13 1.67
C SER A 52 -19.09 -7.66 1.36
N LYS A 53 -20.28 -7.42 0.75
CA LYS A 53 -20.78 -6.06 0.48
C LYS A 53 -20.89 -5.22 1.76
N ARG A 54 -21.31 -5.83 2.89
CA ARG A 54 -21.45 -5.14 4.18
C ARG A 54 -20.09 -4.61 4.67
N ILE A 55 -19.06 -5.46 4.69
CA ILE A 55 -17.69 -5.08 5.07
C ILE A 55 -17.15 -4.04 4.09
N ALA A 56 -17.43 -4.16 2.79
CA ALA A 56 -17.00 -3.21 1.78
C ALA A 56 -17.59 -1.82 2.01
N VAL A 57 -18.90 -1.71 2.23
CA VAL A 57 -19.57 -0.42 2.53
C VAL A 57 -18.96 0.21 3.77
N PHE A 58 -18.84 -0.57 4.86
CA PHE A 58 -18.36 -0.05 6.13
C PHE A 58 -16.88 0.36 6.06
N GLY A 59 -16.02 -0.47 5.47
CA GLY A 59 -14.59 -0.17 5.31
C GLY A 59 -14.32 1.03 4.41
N SER A 60 -15.08 1.16 3.30
CA SER A 60 -14.96 2.32 2.42
C SER A 60 -15.51 3.60 3.05
N PHE A 61 -16.59 3.50 3.83
CA PHE A 61 -17.13 4.61 4.60
C PHE A 61 -16.11 5.12 5.64
N LEU A 62 -15.50 4.22 6.42
CA LEU A 62 -14.44 4.58 7.36
C LEU A 62 -13.23 5.22 6.65
N ALA A 63 -12.84 4.69 5.51
CA ALA A 63 -11.73 5.23 4.73
C ALA A 63 -12.06 6.62 4.16
N ALA A 64 -13.30 6.86 3.72
CA ALA A 64 -13.76 8.15 3.22
C ALA A 64 -13.80 9.24 4.29
N LEU A 65 -14.07 8.87 5.55
CA LEU A 65 -14.01 9.76 6.70
C LEU A 65 -12.64 9.78 7.39
N GLY A 66 -11.71 8.95 6.94
CA GLY A 66 -10.38 8.82 7.54
C GLY A 66 -9.55 10.09 7.41
N PRO A 67 -9.23 10.78 8.52
CA PRO A 67 -8.59 12.08 8.49
C PRO A 67 -7.21 12.04 7.81
N PHE A 68 -6.52 10.94 7.91
CA PHE A 68 -5.23 10.73 7.27
C PHE A 68 -5.34 10.68 5.73
N LEU A 69 -6.29 9.92 5.19
CA LEU A 69 -6.52 9.87 3.74
C LEU A 69 -7.05 11.20 3.21
N ILE A 70 -7.95 11.88 3.94
CA ILE A 70 -8.45 13.21 3.58
C ILE A 70 -7.27 14.19 3.49
N ARG A 71 -6.42 14.24 4.50
CA ARG A 71 -5.25 15.14 4.55
C ARG A 71 -4.33 14.96 3.35
N TYR A 72 -3.97 13.72 3.02
CA TYR A 72 -3.06 13.45 1.91
C TYR A 72 -3.73 13.46 0.54
N SER A 73 -5.05 13.46 0.48
CA SER A 73 -5.81 13.74 -0.75
C SER A 73 -5.90 15.24 -1.07
N ASP A 74 -5.71 16.13 -0.08
CA ASP A 74 -5.64 17.58 -0.28
C ASP A 74 -4.19 18.09 -0.50
N GLU A 75 -3.19 17.22 -0.45
CA GLU A 75 -1.79 17.58 -0.67
C GLU A 75 -1.39 17.27 -2.13
N ALA A 76 -0.85 18.29 -2.84
CA ALA A 76 -0.33 18.13 -4.21
C ALA A 76 1.00 17.37 -4.19
N ARG A 77 0.95 16.10 -3.79
CA ARG A 77 2.05 15.16 -3.65
C ARG A 77 1.63 13.74 -4.09
N MET A 78 2.60 12.87 -4.27
CA MET A 78 2.39 11.49 -4.75
C MET A 78 1.60 10.58 -3.80
N TYR A 79 1.26 10.97 -2.59
CA TYR A 79 0.72 10.08 -1.55
C TYR A 79 -0.67 9.52 -1.91
N ALA A 80 -1.58 10.37 -2.42
CA ALA A 80 -2.89 9.91 -2.87
C ALA A 80 -2.78 8.94 -4.07
N LEU A 81 -1.87 9.23 -5.02
CA LEU A 81 -1.60 8.31 -6.14
C LEU A 81 -1.01 6.98 -5.64
N ALA A 82 -0.12 7.01 -4.64
CA ALA A 82 0.44 5.81 -4.05
C ALA A 82 -0.64 4.94 -3.38
N ALA A 83 -1.60 5.55 -2.66
CA ALA A 83 -2.74 4.84 -2.08
C ALA A 83 -3.63 4.21 -3.16
N LEU A 84 -3.93 4.95 -4.23
CA LEU A 84 -4.71 4.45 -5.37
C LEU A 84 -4.02 3.24 -6.01
N LEU A 85 -2.72 3.34 -6.32
CA LEU A 85 -1.97 2.27 -6.95
C LEU A 85 -1.85 1.04 -6.03
N ALA A 86 -1.69 1.23 -4.72
CA ALA A 86 -1.67 0.13 -3.75
C ALA A 86 -2.97 -0.68 -3.76
N VAL A 87 -4.13 0.00 -3.77
CA VAL A 87 -5.44 -0.67 -3.86
C VAL A 87 -5.63 -1.31 -5.23
N ALA A 88 -5.27 -0.59 -6.31
CA ALA A 88 -5.42 -1.07 -7.69
C ALA A 88 -4.57 -2.33 -7.96
N MET A 89 -3.30 -2.33 -7.55
CA MET A 89 -2.43 -3.49 -7.74
C MET A 89 -2.89 -4.68 -6.88
N THR A 90 -3.38 -4.44 -5.65
CA THR A 90 -3.91 -5.51 -4.80
C THR A 90 -5.21 -6.08 -5.38
N TYR A 91 -6.13 -5.25 -5.82
CA TYR A 91 -7.38 -5.69 -6.48
C TYR A 91 -7.08 -6.51 -7.73
N THR A 92 -6.22 -5.99 -8.61
CA THR A 92 -5.84 -6.65 -9.87
C THR A 92 -5.14 -7.98 -9.60
N PHE A 93 -4.28 -8.05 -8.58
CA PHE A 93 -3.65 -9.29 -8.13
C PHE A 93 -4.69 -10.35 -7.72
N ILE A 94 -5.68 -9.96 -6.87
CA ILE A 94 -6.76 -10.88 -6.46
C ILE A 94 -7.54 -11.39 -7.67
N VAL A 95 -7.87 -10.50 -8.61
CA VAL A 95 -8.55 -10.87 -9.86
C VAL A 95 -7.66 -11.81 -10.69
N ALA A 96 -6.37 -11.52 -10.82
CA ALA A 96 -5.43 -12.34 -11.58
C ALA A 96 -5.31 -13.78 -11.03
N VAL A 97 -5.35 -13.94 -9.71
CA VAL A 97 -5.32 -15.26 -9.05
C VAL A 97 -6.60 -16.07 -9.36
N GLU A 98 -7.75 -15.42 -9.46
CA GLU A 98 -9.06 -16.08 -9.53
C GLU A 98 -9.65 -16.15 -10.96
N HIS A 99 -9.22 -15.30 -11.90
CA HIS A 99 -9.82 -15.18 -13.22
C HIS A 99 -9.34 -16.23 -14.21
N LYS A 100 -10.22 -16.61 -15.18
CA LYS A 100 -9.90 -17.57 -16.25
C LYS A 100 -8.85 -17.01 -17.22
N ASN A 101 -8.97 -15.75 -17.63
CA ASN A 101 -7.99 -15.06 -18.49
C ASN A 101 -6.82 -14.50 -17.65
N LYS A 102 -6.01 -15.40 -17.12
CA LYS A 102 -4.91 -15.07 -16.21
C LYS A 102 -3.88 -14.14 -16.83
N LYS A 103 -3.48 -14.35 -18.09
CA LYS A 103 -2.38 -13.60 -18.72
C LYS A 103 -2.60 -12.09 -18.72
N PHE A 104 -3.81 -11.64 -19.12
CA PHE A 104 -4.14 -10.22 -19.13
C PHE A 104 -4.03 -9.59 -17.72
N TRP A 105 -4.65 -10.23 -16.72
CA TRP A 105 -4.68 -9.71 -15.36
C TRP A 105 -3.31 -9.73 -14.68
N TRP A 106 -2.48 -10.75 -14.97
CA TRP A 106 -1.11 -10.80 -14.45
C TRP A 106 -0.20 -9.77 -15.13
N ALA A 107 -0.35 -9.51 -16.43
CA ALA A 107 0.37 -8.44 -17.12
C ALA A 107 -0.03 -7.06 -16.57
N LEU A 108 -1.35 -6.82 -16.42
CA LEU A 108 -1.88 -5.58 -15.82
C LEU A 108 -1.37 -5.39 -14.38
N TYR A 109 -1.34 -6.45 -13.59
CA TYR A 109 -0.74 -6.41 -12.24
C TYR A 109 0.74 -6.01 -12.29
N GLY A 110 1.54 -6.61 -13.18
CA GLY A 110 2.94 -6.23 -13.37
C GLY A 110 3.12 -4.75 -13.76
N ILE A 111 2.26 -4.23 -14.64
CA ILE A 111 2.23 -2.81 -15.00
C ILE A 111 1.91 -1.95 -13.77
N LEU A 112 0.87 -2.29 -12.99
CA LEU A 112 0.49 -1.52 -11.80
C LEU A 112 1.56 -1.54 -10.72
N VAL A 113 2.25 -2.68 -10.52
CA VAL A 113 3.42 -2.75 -9.62
C VAL A 113 4.51 -1.79 -10.11
N THR A 114 4.78 -1.77 -11.40
CA THR A 114 5.78 -0.85 -11.98
C THR A 114 5.39 0.61 -11.77
N LEU A 115 4.15 0.99 -12.04
CA LEU A 115 3.64 2.35 -11.78
C LEU A 115 3.74 2.70 -10.29
N GLY A 116 3.49 1.74 -9.41
CA GLY A 116 3.72 1.89 -7.97
C GLY A 116 5.17 2.23 -7.65
N LEU A 117 6.13 1.48 -8.19
CA LEU A 117 7.57 1.72 -8.01
C LEU A 117 8.00 3.07 -8.59
N TYR A 118 7.44 3.48 -9.72
CA TYR A 118 7.65 4.81 -10.31
C TYR A 118 6.98 5.95 -9.54
N THR A 119 6.10 5.64 -8.58
CA THR A 119 5.47 6.61 -7.67
C THR A 119 6.20 6.67 -6.33
N GLN A 120 6.46 5.52 -5.71
CA GLN A 120 7.11 5.40 -4.40
C GLN A 120 7.70 3.99 -4.23
N TYR A 121 9.01 3.88 -4.01
CA TYR A 121 9.71 2.58 -3.90
C TYR A 121 9.14 1.67 -2.78
N PHE A 122 8.63 2.26 -1.71
CA PHE A 122 8.06 1.50 -0.59
C PHE A 122 6.80 0.70 -0.94
N LEU A 123 6.15 0.96 -2.10
CA LEU A 123 5.05 0.12 -2.55
C LEU A 123 5.49 -1.33 -2.84
N ALA A 124 6.79 -1.57 -3.12
CA ALA A 124 7.32 -2.93 -3.20
C ALA A 124 7.08 -3.74 -1.93
N LEU A 125 6.97 -3.09 -0.77
CA LEU A 125 6.76 -3.75 0.53
C LEU A 125 5.35 -4.35 0.70
N ILE A 126 4.44 -4.12 -0.25
CA ILE A 126 3.14 -4.81 -0.32
C ILE A 126 3.28 -6.22 -0.93
N LEU A 127 4.27 -6.45 -1.79
CA LEU A 127 4.42 -7.73 -2.52
C LEU A 127 4.51 -8.97 -1.62
N PRO A 128 5.17 -8.93 -0.44
CA PRO A 128 5.10 -10.04 0.51
C PRO A 128 3.68 -10.39 0.97
N ALA A 129 2.78 -9.40 1.11
CA ALA A 129 1.38 -9.65 1.45
C ALA A 129 0.66 -10.41 0.32
N HIS A 130 0.93 -10.06 -0.94
CA HIS A 130 0.42 -10.77 -2.11
C HIS A 130 0.95 -12.21 -2.18
N PHE A 131 2.25 -12.40 -1.88
CA PHE A 131 2.83 -13.74 -1.82
C PHE A 131 2.17 -14.61 -0.75
N VAL A 132 1.97 -14.10 0.46
CA VAL A 132 1.31 -14.84 1.54
C VAL A 132 -0.15 -15.16 1.18
N TYR A 133 -0.85 -14.24 0.51
CA TYR A 133 -2.22 -14.50 0.06
C TYR A 133 -2.30 -15.70 -0.90
N ILE A 134 -1.49 -15.72 -1.97
CA ILE A 134 -1.52 -16.81 -2.94
C ILE A 134 -1.02 -18.12 -2.31
N TRP A 135 -0.02 -18.05 -1.43
CA TRP A 135 0.47 -19.21 -0.70
C TRP A 135 -0.63 -19.86 0.14
N LEU A 136 -1.38 -19.06 0.93
CA LEU A 136 -2.50 -19.54 1.73
C LEU A 136 -3.64 -20.10 0.87
N LYS A 137 -3.95 -19.44 -0.26
CA LYS A 137 -4.97 -19.91 -1.22
C LYS A 137 -4.62 -21.28 -1.84
N LEU A 138 -3.35 -21.61 -1.96
CA LEU A 138 -2.84 -22.87 -2.49
C LEU A 138 -2.58 -23.93 -1.40
N GLY A 139 -3.03 -23.71 -0.16
CA GLY A 139 -2.97 -24.67 0.93
C GLY A 139 -1.86 -24.42 1.97
N GLY A 140 -1.09 -23.34 1.85
CA GLY A 140 -0.16 -22.89 2.90
C GLY A 140 1.02 -23.82 3.20
N ASN A 141 1.44 -24.65 2.26
CA ASN A 141 2.47 -25.66 2.45
C ASN A 141 3.65 -25.52 1.46
N ARG A 142 4.66 -26.38 1.57
CA ARG A 142 5.83 -26.35 0.66
C ARG A 142 5.46 -26.60 -0.81
N THR A 143 4.44 -27.39 -1.08
CA THR A 143 3.95 -27.66 -2.44
C THR A 143 3.32 -26.39 -3.04
N ALA A 144 2.60 -25.59 -2.25
CA ALA A 144 2.07 -24.29 -2.66
C ALA A 144 3.19 -23.35 -3.16
N ILE A 145 4.31 -23.26 -2.43
CA ILE A 145 5.48 -22.47 -2.85
C ILE A 145 6.00 -22.96 -4.22
N LYS A 146 6.19 -24.26 -4.39
CA LYS A 146 6.64 -24.82 -5.67
C LYS A 146 5.66 -24.50 -6.82
N ASN A 147 4.35 -24.55 -6.56
CA ASN A 147 3.32 -24.24 -7.54
C ASN A 147 3.33 -22.75 -7.94
N ILE A 148 3.54 -21.83 -6.98
CA ILE A 148 3.68 -20.39 -7.28
C ILE A 148 4.85 -20.16 -8.25
N PHE A 149 6.02 -20.72 -7.96
CA PHE A 149 7.20 -20.56 -8.83
C PHE A 149 7.12 -21.30 -10.16
N LYS A 150 6.23 -22.29 -10.31
CA LYS A 150 5.94 -22.96 -11.59
C LYS A 150 4.91 -22.23 -12.45
N ASP A 151 4.11 -21.34 -11.87
CA ASP A 151 3.08 -20.62 -12.63
C ASP A 151 3.73 -19.57 -13.54
N LYS A 152 3.63 -19.80 -14.85
CA LYS A 152 4.15 -18.88 -15.89
C LYS A 152 3.55 -17.47 -15.80
N ASN A 153 2.35 -17.33 -15.26
CA ASN A 153 1.70 -16.02 -15.11
C ASN A 153 2.35 -15.18 -14.01
N VAL A 154 2.86 -15.79 -12.94
CA VAL A 154 3.67 -15.09 -11.92
C VAL A 154 4.93 -14.51 -12.56
N TRP A 155 5.61 -15.30 -13.40
CA TRP A 155 6.79 -14.84 -14.13
C TRP A 155 6.46 -13.81 -15.21
N LEU A 156 5.27 -13.87 -15.82
CA LEU A 156 4.79 -12.82 -16.72
C LEU A 156 4.69 -11.48 -15.98
N ALA A 157 4.08 -11.44 -14.81
CA ALA A 157 3.99 -10.20 -14.00
C ALA A 157 5.37 -9.71 -13.57
N ALA A 158 6.21 -10.61 -13.05
CA ALA A 158 7.59 -10.28 -12.65
C ALA A 158 8.42 -9.76 -13.82
N GLY A 159 8.36 -10.43 -14.96
CA GLY A 159 9.03 -10.01 -16.20
C GLY A 159 8.54 -8.68 -16.72
N THR A 160 7.22 -8.45 -16.73
CA THR A 160 6.63 -7.17 -17.10
C THR A 160 7.15 -6.05 -16.21
N CYS A 161 7.10 -6.25 -14.88
CA CYS A 161 7.62 -5.27 -13.93
C CYS A 161 9.12 -5.02 -14.13
N PHE A 162 9.92 -6.07 -14.25
CA PHE A 162 11.37 -5.96 -14.45
C PHE A 162 11.71 -5.19 -15.73
N LEU A 163 11.12 -5.56 -16.87
CA LEU A 163 11.41 -4.91 -18.16
C LEU A 163 11.02 -3.43 -18.15
N LEU A 164 9.85 -3.10 -17.60
CA LEU A 164 9.37 -1.72 -17.56
C LEU A 164 10.14 -0.87 -16.53
N PHE A 165 10.67 -1.46 -15.45
CA PHE A 165 11.41 -0.73 -14.42
C PHE A 165 12.93 -0.68 -14.71
N LEU A 166 13.45 -1.55 -15.57
CA LEU A 166 14.87 -1.65 -15.90
C LEU A 166 15.51 -0.32 -16.32
N PRO A 167 14.86 0.53 -17.16
CA PRO A 167 15.45 1.83 -17.54
C PRO A 167 15.66 2.79 -16.36
N TRP A 168 14.90 2.63 -15.28
CA TRP A 168 14.98 3.49 -14.09
C TRP A 168 15.93 2.96 -13.03
N LEU A 169 16.33 1.71 -13.09
CA LEU A 169 17.16 1.05 -12.08
C LEU A 169 18.49 1.79 -11.79
N PRO A 170 19.26 2.29 -12.80
CA PRO A 170 20.47 3.06 -12.55
C PRO A 170 20.19 4.36 -11.78
N VAL A 171 19.07 5.03 -12.08
CA VAL A 171 18.66 6.26 -11.39
C VAL A 171 18.31 5.97 -9.93
N MET A 172 17.55 4.91 -9.67
CA MET A 172 17.20 4.47 -8.33
C MET A 172 18.44 4.17 -7.49
N ILE A 173 19.45 3.47 -8.04
CA ILE A 173 20.72 3.17 -7.37
C ILE A 173 21.45 4.49 -7.03
N SER A 174 21.54 5.41 -7.98
CA SER A 174 22.17 6.72 -7.77
C SER A 174 21.43 7.56 -6.71
N GLN A 175 20.09 7.55 -6.70
CA GLN A 175 19.29 8.25 -5.69
C GLN A 175 19.53 7.67 -4.29
N THR A 176 19.56 6.33 -4.16
CA THR A 176 19.77 5.65 -2.87
C THR A 176 21.15 5.97 -2.28
N SER A 177 22.20 6.08 -3.11
CA SER A 177 23.54 6.44 -2.65
C SER A 177 23.64 7.90 -2.16
N ARG A 178 22.86 8.82 -2.73
CA ARG A 178 22.83 10.25 -2.33
C ARG A 178 22.15 10.49 -1.00
N VAL A 179 21.15 9.69 -0.65
CA VAL A 179 20.43 9.79 0.64
C VAL A 179 21.32 9.49 1.84
N SER A 180 22.56 9.02 1.62
CA SER A 180 23.52 8.68 2.68
C SER A 180 24.14 9.87 3.45
N GLY A 181 23.92 11.13 3.02
CA GLY A 181 24.63 12.32 3.50
C GLY A 181 23.98 13.13 4.63
N GLY A 182 23.00 12.59 5.36
CA GLY A 182 22.30 13.29 6.46
C GLY A 182 20.89 13.72 6.06
N PHE A 183 19.92 13.30 6.85
CA PHE A 183 18.51 13.57 6.59
C PHE A 183 17.88 14.33 7.76
N TRP A 184 16.99 15.28 7.44
CA TRP A 184 16.19 16.05 8.41
C TRP A 184 15.12 15.20 9.12
N ILE A 185 15.00 13.89 8.78
CA ILE A 185 14.02 12.97 9.33
C ILE A 185 14.37 12.63 10.77
N PRO A 186 13.44 12.74 11.73
CA PRO A 186 13.67 12.40 13.13
C PRO A 186 14.02 10.92 13.33
N GLU A 187 14.78 10.61 14.36
CA GLU A 187 15.04 9.24 14.77
C GLU A 187 13.74 8.54 15.20
N VAL A 188 13.68 7.24 14.93
CA VAL A 188 12.52 6.42 15.32
C VAL A 188 12.58 6.06 16.80
N THR A 189 11.40 6.02 17.42
CA THR A 189 11.20 5.61 18.81
C THR A 189 10.26 4.42 18.88
N LYS A 190 10.14 3.77 20.05
CA LYS A 190 9.14 2.71 20.28
C LYS A 190 7.69 3.14 19.98
N PHE A 191 7.42 4.44 19.95
CA PHE A 191 6.10 5.00 19.65
C PHE A 191 5.86 5.30 18.18
N THR A 192 6.85 5.16 17.31
CA THR A 192 6.75 5.58 15.89
C THR A 192 5.65 4.82 15.14
N ILE A 193 5.65 3.48 15.15
CA ILE A 193 4.58 2.69 14.49
C ILE A 193 3.22 2.94 15.14
N PRO A 194 3.07 2.87 16.48
CA PRO A 194 1.84 3.25 17.17
C PRO A 194 1.32 4.64 16.80
N ALA A 195 2.21 5.64 16.69
CA ALA A 195 1.85 7.00 16.30
C ALA A 195 1.25 7.04 14.89
N THR A 196 1.90 6.38 13.91
CA THR A 196 1.38 6.28 12.54
C THR A 196 -0.02 5.64 12.50
N LEU A 197 -0.25 4.56 13.24
CA LEU A 197 -1.57 3.92 13.32
C LEU A 197 -2.62 4.82 13.98
N SER A 198 -2.22 5.58 15.02
CA SER A 198 -3.10 6.56 15.67
C SER A 198 -3.47 7.70 14.71
N MET A 199 -2.51 8.17 13.91
CA MET A 199 -2.76 9.21 12.90
C MET A 199 -3.76 8.76 11.83
N PHE A 200 -3.84 7.46 11.51
CA PHE A 200 -4.88 6.94 10.59
C PHE A 200 -6.29 7.17 11.14
N LEU A 201 -6.47 7.13 12.48
CA LEU A 201 -7.76 7.31 13.13
C LEU A 201 -8.10 8.78 13.40
N THR A 202 -7.17 9.54 13.94
CA THR A 202 -7.45 10.85 14.54
C THR A 202 -6.61 11.99 13.95
N TYR A 203 -5.59 11.65 13.16
CA TYR A 203 -4.54 12.59 12.73
C TYR A 203 -3.85 13.29 13.92
N ASP A 204 -3.86 12.66 15.09
CA ASP A 204 -3.24 13.15 16.34
C ASP A 204 -2.41 12.02 16.97
N ASP A 205 -1.14 12.32 17.32
CA ASP A 205 -0.22 11.38 17.93
C ASP A 205 -0.32 11.32 19.47
N ARG A 206 -1.03 12.29 20.10
CA ARG A 206 -1.14 12.40 21.57
C ARG A 206 -1.83 11.22 22.21
N ILE A 207 -2.80 10.60 21.52
CA ILE A 207 -3.52 9.41 22.00
C ILE A 207 -2.57 8.23 22.19
N VAL A 208 -1.45 8.22 21.48
CA VAL A 208 -0.46 7.13 21.46
C VAL A 208 0.21 6.88 22.81
N ARG A 209 0.37 7.91 23.63
CA ARG A 209 1.17 7.81 24.86
C ARG A 209 0.67 6.76 25.86
N TYR A 210 -0.62 6.43 25.83
CA TYR A 210 -1.22 5.55 26.84
C TYR A 210 -1.59 4.16 26.30
N PHE A 211 -2.11 4.07 25.08
CA PHE A 211 -2.64 2.81 24.52
C PHE A 211 -1.97 2.39 23.22
N GLY A 212 -1.24 3.29 22.56
CA GLY A 212 -0.72 3.08 21.22
C GLY A 212 0.25 1.89 21.07
N LEU A 213 1.06 1.60 22.10
CA LEU A 213 2.01 0.47 22.05
C LEU A 213 1.31 -0.89 21.88
N LEU A 214 0.05 -0.99 22.30
CA LEU A 214 -0.73 -2.22 22.18
C LEU A 214 -1.41 -2.39 20.82
N LEU A 215 -1.52 -1.32 20.02
CA LEU A 215 -2.23 -1.39 18.73
C LEU A 215 -1.64 -2.41 17.75
N PRO A 216 -0.34 -2.42 17.44
CA PRO A 216 0.22 -3.41 16.52
C PRO A 216 0.01 -4.85 16.98
N PRO A 217 0.34 -5.25 18.21
CA PRO A 217 0.10 -6.61 18.68
C PRO A 217 -1.39 -6.97 18.76
N ILE A 218 -2.27 -6.04 19.15
CA ILE A 218 -3.72 -6.27 19.13
C ILE A 218 -4.21 -6.57 17.72
N ILE A 219 -3.79 -5.81 16.71
CA ILE A 219 -4.14 -6.06 15.31
C ILE A 219 -3.73 -7.48 14.91
N VAL A 220 -2.51 -7.90 15.24
CA VAL A 220 -2.01 -9.25 14.90
C VAL A 220 -2.82 -10.32 15.63
N VAL A 221 -3.09 -10.16 16.94
CA VAL A 221 -3.84 -11.13 17.74
C VAL A 221 -5.28 -11.27 17.22
N ILE A 222 -5.98 -10.16 16.97
CA ILE A 222 -7.35 -10.20 16.45
C ILE A 222 -7.35 -10.83 15.05
N SER A 223 -6.41 -10.46 14.17
CA SER A 223 -6.29 -11.07 12.84
C SER A 223 -6.07 -12.57 12.93
N PHE A 224 -5.23 -13.04 13.84
CA PHE A 224 -4.98 -14.46 14.04
C PHE A 224 -6.23 -15.21 14.56
N ILE A 225 -6.94 -14.64 15.54
CA ILE A 225 -8.18 -15.23 16.07
C ILE A 225 -9.23 -15.32 14.96
N LEU A 226 -9.46 -14.24 14.23
CA LEU A 226 -10.46 -14.21 13.15
C LEU A 226 -10.08 -15.13 11.99
N ALA A 227 -8.81 -15.18 11.62
CA ALA A 227 -8.32 -16.09 10.57
C ALA A 227 -8.53 -17.56 10.94
N LYS A 228 -8.36 -17.93 12.22
CA LYS A 228 -8.68 -19.28 12.72
C LYS A 228 -10.20 -19.54 12.79
N LYS A 229 -10.97 -18.57 13.27
CA LYS A 229 -12.43 -18.69 13.41
C LYS A 229 -13.13 -18.75 12.04
N HIS A 230 -12.59 -18.08 11.04
CA HIS A 230 -13.15 -17.98 9.69
C HIS A 230 -12.15 -18.38 8.60
N PRO A 231 -11.84 -19.68 8.43
CA PRO A 231 -10.82 -20.16 7.47
C PRO A 231 -11.04 -19.70 6.03
N LYS A 232 -12.30 -19.48 5.63
CA LYS A 232 -12.66 -18.93 4.32
C LYS A 232 -12.02 -17.56 4.05
N TYR A 233 -11.86 -16.74 5.07
CA TYR A 233 -11.31 -15.39 4.98
C TYR A 233 -9.85 -15.28 5.44
N GLN A 234 -9.22 -16.40 5.81
CA GLN A 234 -7.86 -16.42 6.33
C GLN A 234 -6.86 -15.65 5.43
N ALA A 235 -6.82 -15.98 4.14
CA ALA A 235 -5.91 -15.30 3.20
C ALA A 235 -6.23 -13.81 3.07
N ALA A 236 -7.53 -13.45 3.07
CA ALA A 236 -7.98 -12.07 2.98
C ALA A 236 -7.64 -11.24 4.23
N ILE A 237 -7.71 -11.82 5.43
CA ILE A 237 -7.30 -11.17 6.68
C ILE A 237 -5.79 -10.95 6.67
N TRP A 238 -5.01 -11.97 6.30
CA TRP A 238 -3.55 -11.87 6.32
C TRP A 238 -2.99 -10.93 5.26
N ILE A 239 -3.60 -10.83 4.06
CA ILE A 239 -3.13 -9.86 3.06
C ILE A 239 -3.26 -8.43 3.59
N LEU A 240 -4.38 -8.07 4.25
CA LEU A 240 -4.56 -6.74 4.83
C LEU A 240 -3.63 -6.50 6.02
N THR A 241 -3.45 -7.51 6.90
CA THR A 241 -2.59 -7.39 8.08
C THR A 241 -1.13 -7.17 7.70
N ILE A 242 -0.62 -7.96 6.75
CA ILE A 242 0.77 -7.87 6.28
C ILE A 242 0.96 -6.59 5.47
N TRP A 243 0.03 -6.23 4.59
CA TRP A 243 0.06 -4.95 3.85
C TRP A 243 0.13 -3.74 4.80
N LEU A 244 -0.62 -3.77 5.91
CA LEU A 244 -0.58 -2.71 6.91
C LEU A 244 0.74 -2.65 7.66
N LEU A 245 1.13 -3.76 8.30
CA LEU A 245 2.17 -3.75 9.33
C LEU A 245 3.59 -3.99 8.78
N LEU A 246 3.74 -4.86 7.77
CA LEU A 246 5.08 -5.24 7.31
C LEU A 246 5.88 -4.06 6.72
N PRO A 247 5.31 -3.17 5.90
CA PRO A 247 6.01 -1.98 5.43
C PRO A 247 6.51 -1.10 6.59
N MET A 248 5.66 -0.87 7.59
CA MET A 248 6.03 -0.06 8.76
C MET A 248 7.17 -0.71 9.55
N ILE A 249 7.11 -2.02 9.78
CA ILE A 249 8.15 -2.78 10.50
C ILE A 249 9.48 -2.73 9.75
N ILE A 250 9.47 -2.96 8.43
CA ILE A 250 10.69 -2.94 7.62
C ILE A 250 11.32 -1.55 7.62
N VAL A 251 10.52 -0.50 7.36
CA VAL A 251 11.04 0.87 7.32
C VAL A 251 11.49 1.34 8.70
N TYR A 252 10.78 0.93 9.77
CA TYR A 252 11.19 1.18 11.16
C TYR A 252 12.56 0.54 11.46
N THR A 253 12.75 -0.72 11.06
CA THR A 253 14.01 -1.45 11.28
C THR A 253 15.16 -0.80 10.49
N LEU A 254 14.94 -0.42 9.24
CA LEU A 254 15.93 0.32 8.45
C LEU A 254 16.27 1.67 9.07
N SER A 255 15.29 2.31 9.70
CA SER A 255 15.47 3.63 10.33
C SER A 255 16.26 3.59 11.64
N GLN A 256 16.56 2.42 12.19
CA GLN A 256 17.50 2.29 13.30
C GLN A 256 18.94 2.66 12.88
N GLY A 257 19.27 2.42 11.62
CA GLY A 257 20.60 2.78 11.08
C GLY A 257 20.63 4.11 10.33
N ARG A 258 19.50 4.43 9.65
CA ARG A 258 19.36 5.66 8.86
C ARG A 258 17.93 6.15 8.93
N PRO A 259 17.66 7.36 9.48
CA PRO A 259 16.32 7.88 9.60
C PRO A 259 15.64 8.06 8.24
N VAL A 260 14.69 7.18 7.90
CA VAL A 260 13.92 7.22 6.64
C VAL A 260 12.41 7.06 6.89
N TYR A 261 11.99 6.92 8.16
CA TYR A 261 10.60 6.70 8.53
C TYR A 261 9.86 8.03 8.61
N LEU A 262 8.85 8.19 7.76
CA LEU A 262 7.85 9.26 7.86
C LEU A 262 6.45 8.67 7.71
N ASP A 263 5.53 9.04 8.57
CA ASP A 263 4.13 8.58 8.60
C ASP A 263 3.43 8.71 7.24
N ARG A 264 3.64 9.85 6.55
CA ARG A 264 3.09 10.10 5.22
C ARG A 264 3.50 9.08 4.14
N TYR A 265 4.64 8.41 4.32
CA TYR A 265 5.06 7.35 3.41
C TYR A 265 4.17 6.12 3.47
N PHE A 266 3.36 5.97 4.53
CA PHE A 266 2.45 4.84 4.72
C PHE A 266 0.99 5.16 4.35
N THR A 267 0.75 6.25 3.61
CA THR A 267 -0.58 6.57 3.08
C THR A 267 -1.15 5.41 2.27
N TYR A 268 -0.29 4.68 1.56
CA TYR A 268 -0.68 3.48 0.82
C TYR A 268 -1.07 2.27 1.71
N SER A 269 -0.73 2.28 3.00
CA SER A 269 -1.13 1.24 3.96
C SER A 269 -2.45 1.57 4.68
N ALA A 270 -2.88 2.84 4.68
CA ALA A 270 -4.11 3.26 5.34
C ALA A 270 -5.38 2.55 4.81
N PRO A 271 -5.55 2.26 3.49
CA PRO A 271 -6.69 1.47 3.01
C PRO A 271 -6.81 0.09 3.66
N ALA A 272 -5.67 -0.60 3.89
CA ALA A 272 -5.66 -1.89 4.57
C ALA A 272 -6.09 -1.78 6.05
N PHE A 273 -5.71 -0.70 6.73
CA PHE A 273 -6.12 -0.41 8.10
C PHE A 273 -7.64 -0.26 8.24
N TYR A 274 -8.28 0.57 7.40
CA TYR A 274 -9.73 0.74 7.43
C TYR A 274 -10.46 -0.55 7.04
N GLY A 275 -9.91 -1.30 6.09
CA GLY A 275 -10.41 -2.63 5.74
C GLY A 275 -10.39 -3.60 6.91
N LEU A 276 -9.30 -3.64 7.69
CA LEU A 276 -9.19 -4.50 8.89
C LEU A 276 -10.16 -4.07 9.99
N ILE A 277 -10.31 -2.77 10.26
CA ILE A 277 -11.31 -2.29 11.24
C ILE A 277 -12.70 -2.76 10.84
N ALA A 278 -13.07 -2.65 9.56
CA ALA A 278 -14.35 -3.13 9.08
C ALA A 278 -14.54 -4.64 9.27
N VAL A 279 -13.47 -5.43 9.10
CA VAL A 279 -13.51 -6.89 9.36
C VAL A 279 -13.59 -7.20 10.85
N PHE A 280 -12.98 -6.40 11.72
CA PHE A 280 -12.99 -6.64 13.17
C PHE A 280 -14.34 -6.34 13.82
N ILE A 281 -15.13 -5.45 13.22
CA ILE A 281 -16.44 -5.01 13.75
C ILE A 281 -17.60 -5.77 13.08
N GLY A 282 -17.46 -6.21 11.82
CA GLY A 282 -18.53 -6.84 11.02
C GLY A 282 -18.47 -8.34 10.97
#